data_2e42b3a8d718abdf0096001f5f3ec25e
#
_entry.id   2e42b3a8d718abdf0096001f5f3ec25e
#
_cell.length_a   1.000
_cell.length_b   1.000
_cell.length_c   1.000
_cell.angle_alpha   90.00
_cell.angle_beta   90.00
_cell.angle_gamma   90.00
#
_symmetry.space_group_name_H-M   'P 1'
#
loop_
_entity.id
_entity.type
_entity.pdbx_description
1 polymer ?
#
loop_
_entity_poly.entity_id
_entity_poly.type
_entity_poly.pdbx_seq_one_letter_code
_entity_poly.pdbx_strand_id
1 'polypeptide(L)'
;MAFIDDHPTLLRGIAALFSDDPQFEIVGTGVTADEAVTLAETALPDILILDLSMPGDVFAAISTITGRLAGIRIVIFTAFANVDLALKALDAGAHAFVLKGRPSEDLFAAIAAVKAGELFVSPGFSSKLMTGFRNRSRREKELKSSKLSTREIQIVECLFEGKSNKEIARALDLSEKTIKHYMTNLMNKLKVKSRLEVVLAAQAMRKQPSEAQLPDDQA
;
A
#
# COMPACT_ATOMS: atom_id res chain seq x y z
N MET A 1 15.96 -11.77 18.66
CA MET A 1 14.90 -10.83 18.26
C MET A 1 15.17 -9.45 18.83
N ALA A 2 14.57 -8.40 18.25
CA ALA A 2 14.68 -7.02 18.75
C ALA A 2 13.31 -6.35 18.83
N PHE A 3 13.18 -5.35 19.71
CA PHE A 3 11.92 -4.63 19.96
C PHE A 3 12.13 -3.13 19.83
N ILE A 4 11.22 -2.47 19.08
CA ILE A 4 11.25 -1.03 18.88
C ILE A 4 9.87 -0.46 19.24
N ASP A 5 9.83 0.36 20.29
CA ASP A 5 8.61 0.95 20.82
C ASP A 5 8.96 2.18 21.67
N ASP A 6 8.26 3.28 21.53
CA ASP A 6 8.51 4.52 22.28
C ASP A 6 7.97 4.49 23.74
N HIS A 7 7.43 3.34 24.18
CA HIS A 7 6.93 3.13 25.53
C HIS A 7 7.89 2.26 26.35
N PRO A 8 8.78 2.85 27.19
CA PRO A 8 9.81 2.09 27.92
C PRO A 8 9.26 1.01 28.87
N THR A 9 8.09 1.25 29.46
CA THR A 9 7.42 0.27 30.34
C THR A 9 6.99 -0.96 29.58
N LEU A 10 6.51 -0.78 28.36
CA LEU A 10 6.12 -1.90 27.49
C LEU A 10 7.34 -2.71 27.07
N LEU A 11 8.44 -2.06 26.67
CA LEU A 11 9.69 -2.73 26.32
C LEU A 11 10.20 -3.61 27.46
N ARG A 12 10.15 -3.10 28.71
CA ARG A 12 10.54 -3.90 29.88
C ARG A 12 9.61 -5.09 30.11
N GLY A 13 8.30 -4.89 29.95
CA GLY A 13 7.30 -5.96 30.12
C GLY A 13 7.47 -7.06 29.06
N ILE A 14 7.69 -6.69 27.81
CA ILE A 14 7.94 -7.64 26.72
C ILE A 14 9.27 -8.37 26.95
N ALA A 15 10.34 -7.65 27.32
CA ALA A 15 11.61 -8.27 27.61
C ALA A 15 11.47 -9.32 28.71
N ALA A 16 10.74 -9.02 29.80
CA ALA A 16 10.47 -9.98 30.88
C ALA A 16 9.66 -11.19 30.36
N LEU A 17 8.67 -10.98 29.47
CA LEU A 17 7.86 -12.07 28.93
C LEU A 17 8.66 -13.11 28.13
N PHE A 18 9.74 -12.68 27.49
CA PHE A 18 10.59 -13.56 26.68
C PHE A 18 11.86 -14.03 27.39
N SER A 19 12.21 -13.43 28.57
CA SER A 19 13.44 -13.77 29.32
C SER A 19 13.47 -15.19 29.83
N ASP A 20 12.30 -15.76 30.13
CA ASP A 20 12.20 -17.09 30.73
C ASP A 20 12.19 -18.22 29.68
N ASP A 21 12.11 -17.88 28.39
CA ASP A 21 12.10 -18.87 27.31
C ASP A 21 13.46 -18.86 26.56
N PRO A 22 14.27 -19.93 26.70
CA PRO A 22 15.59 -20.02 26.09
C PRO A 22 15.58 -20.07 24.57
N GLN A 23 14.41 -20.18 23.93
CA GLN A 23 14.28 -20.10 22.48
C GLN A 23 14.40 -18.65 21.94
N PHE A 24 14.35 -17.65 22.82
CA PHE A 24 14.37 -16.25 22.46
C PHE A 24 15.52 -15.51 23.13
N GLU A 25 16.33 -14.87 22.28
CA GLU A 25 17.36 -13.93 22.71
C GLU A 25 16.98 -12.53 22.26
N ILE A 26 16.92 -11.58 23.20
CA ILE A 26 16.68 -10.17 22.89
C ILE A 26 18.03 -9.52 22.63
N VAL A 27 18.32 -9.22 21.38
CA VAL A 27 19.60 -8.65 20.93
C VAL A 27 19.64 -7.12 20.98
N GLY A 28 18.49 -6.48 21.24
CA GLY A 28 18.42 -5.03 21.40
C GLY A 28 17.01 -4.49 21.48
N THR A 29 16.93 -3.22 21.90
CA THR A 29 15.70 -2.42 21.94
C THR A 29 15.97 -1.03 21.40
N GLY A 30 14.94 -0.36 20.86
CA GLY A 30 14.99 1.02 20.37
C GLY A 30 13.65 1.71 20.54
N VAL A 31 13.62 3.03 20.28
CA VAL A 31 12.44 3.87 20.51
C VAL A 31 12.03 4.70 19.27
N THR A 32 12.80 4.60 18.18
CA THR A 32 12.55 5.35 16.94
C THR A 32 12.67 4.46 15.69
N ALA A 33 12.12 4.93 14.58
CA ALA A 33 12.24 4.27 13.28
C ALA A 33 13.70 4.18 12.79
N ASP A 34 14.53 5.19 13.06
CA ASP A 34 15.93 5.22 12.67
C ASP A 34 16.75 4.21 13.50
N GLU A 35 16.44 4.08 14.80
CA GLU A 35 17.03 3.05 15.65
C GLU A 35 16.63 1.65 15.19
N ALA A 36 15.40 1.46 14.67
CA ALA A 36 14.98 0.19 14.09
C ALA A 36 15.89 -0.23 12.93
N VAL A 37 16.19 0.71 12.01
CA VAL A 37 17.10 0.45 10.89
C VAL A 37 18.51 0.16 11.38
N THR A 38 19.04 0.98 12.28
CA THR A 38 20.38 0.81 12.83
C THR A 38 20.53 -0.54 13.54
N LEU A 39 19.54 -0.91 14.36
CA LEU A 39 19.56 -2.17 15.09
C LEU A 39 19.43 -3.39 14.16
N ALA A 40 18.60 -3.26 13.12
CA ALA A 40 18.48 -4.30 12.09
C ALA A 40 19.81 -4.54 11.36
N GLU A 41 20.55 -3.47 11.03
CA GLU A 41 21.84 -3.57 10.33
C GLU A 41 22.98 -4.07 11.23
N THR A 42 22.99 -3.70 12.52
CA THR A 42 24.11 -4.02 13.43
C THR A 42 23.94 -5.34 14.17
N ALA A 43 22.72 -5.66 14.62
CA ALA A 43 22.45 -6.86 15.43
C ALA A 43 21.85 -8.01 14.60
N LEU A 44 21.38 -7.75 13.36
CA LEU A 44 20.81 -8.74 12.44
C LEU A 44 19.81 -9.71 13.13
N PRO A 45 18.78 -9.20 13.82
CA PRO A 45 17.81 -10.05 14.50
C PRO A 45 17.00 -10.88 13.50
N ASP A 46 16.67 -12.13 13.82
CA ASP A 46 15.77 -12.93 12.97
C ASP A 46 14.36 -12.30 12.91
N ILE A 47 13.93 -11.68 14.03
CA ILE A 47 12.62 -11.04 14.17
C ILE A 47 12.80 -9.65 14.75
N LEU A 48 12.18 -8.66 14.10
CA LEU A 48 12.09 -7.29 14.55
C LEU A 48 10.63 -6.94 14.84
N ILE A 49 10.32 -6.60 16.09
CA ILE A 49 8.97 -6.23 16.53
C ILE A 49 8.92 -4.71 16.62
N LEU A 50 8.00 -4.09 15.86
CA LEU A 50 7.90 -2.65 15.68
C LEU A 50 6.51 -2.12 16.10
N ASP A 51 6.48 -1.04 16.87
CA ASP A 51 5.26 -0.22 16.99
C ASP A 51 5.12 0.73 15.78
N LEU A 52 3.88 1.11 15.46
CA LEU A 52 3.59 2.08 14.38
C LEU A 52 3.54 3.54 14.86
N SER A 53 3.44 3.78 16.17
CA SER A 53 3.28 5.12 16.74
C SER A 53 4.56 5.79 17.21
N MET A 54 5.70 5.15 17.00
CA MET A 54 6.99 5.70 17.40
C MET A 54 7.47 6.83 16.48
N PRO A 55 8.40 7.70 16.95
CA PRO A 55 8.98 8.77 16.14
C PRO A 55 9.70 8.26 14.88
N GLY A 56 9.62 9.06 13.79
CA GLY A 56 10.24 8.76 12.49
C GLY A 56 9.28 8.13 11.48
N ASP A 57 9.77 7.84 10.28
CA ASP A 57 8.98 7.17 9.24
C ASP A 57 9.11 5.64 9.34
N VAL A 58 8.19 5.05 10.10
CA VAL A 58 8.17 3.60 10.36
C VAL A 58 7.98 2.79 9.08
N PHE A 59 7.18 3.29 8.12
CA PHE A 59 6.94 2.58 6.86
C PHE A 59 8.17 2.60 5.94
N ALA A 60 8.89 3.71 5.91
CA ALA A 60 10.17 3.79 5.22
C ALA A 60 11.22 2.87 5.88
N ALA A 61 11.25 2.79 7.21
CA ALA A 61 12.12 1.87 7.95
C ALA A 61 11.80 0.40 7.59
N ILE A 62 10.52 0.00 7.61
CA ILE A 62 10.09 -1.34 7.20
C ILE A 62 10.57 -1.66 5.78
N SER A 63 10.31 -0.76 4.82
CA SER A 63 10.70 -0.96 3.41
C SER A 63 12.22 -1.05 3.25
N THR A 64 12.99 -0.24 4.00
CA THR A 64 14.45 -0.26 3.97
C THR A 64 15.00 -1.58 4.50
N ILE A 65 14.50 -2.04 5.65
CA ILE A 65 14.93 -3.28 6.28
C ILE A 65 14.58 -4.48 5.40
N THR A 66 13.35 -4.58 4.92
CA THR A 66 12.92 -5.72 4.07
C THR A 66 13.61 -5.74 2.72
N GLY A 67 13.91 -4.56 2.15
CA GLY A 67 14.62 -4.44 0.88
C GLY A 67 16.11 -4.77 0.95
N ARG A 68 16.76 -4.54 2.11
CA ARG A 68 18.19 -4.76 2.29
C ARG A 68 18.54 -6.05 3.05
N LEU A 69 17.68 -6.46 3.97
CA LEU A 69 17.93 -7.51 4.95
C LEU A 69 16.82 -8.57 4.90
N ALA A 70 16.75 -9.31 3.79
CA ALA A 70 15.69 -10.28 3.50
C ALA A 70 15.53 -11.40 4.55
N GLY A 71 16.52 -11.60 5.43
CA GLY A 71 16.48 -12.59 6.53
C GLY A 71 15.64 -12.14 7.72
N ILE A 72 15.41 -10.83 7.90
CA ILE A 72 14.69 -10.28 9.05
C ILE A 72 13.19 -10.36 8.84
N ARG A 73 12.46 -10.93 9.79
CA ARG A 73 11.00 -10.96 9.80
C ARG A 73 10.46 -9.81 10.66
N ILE A 74 9.60 -8.97 10.07
CA ILE A 74 9.03 -7.81 10.76
C ILE A 74 7.64 -8.14 11.26
N VAL A 75 7.42 -7.98 12.57
CA VAL A 75 6.14 -8.10 13.27
C VAL A 75 5.70 -6.72 13.73
N ILE A 76 4.60 -6.22 13.23
CA ILE A 76 3.98 -5.00 13.75
C ILE A 76 3.24 -5.34 15.05
N PHE A 77 3.51 -4.59 16.12
CA PHE A 77 2.86 -4.72 17.41
C PHE A 77 2.36 -3.35 17.88
N THR A 78 1.07 -3.05 17.65
CA THR A 78 0.53 -1.69 17.78
C THR A 78 -0.83 -1.64 18.48
N ALA A 79 -1.13 -0.52 19.14
CA ALA A 79 -2.46 -0.25 19.71
C ALA A 79 -3.50 0.14 18.65
N PHE A 80 -3.07 0.52 17.44
CA PHE A 80 -3.97 1.03 16.41
C PHE A 80 -4.61 -0.07 15.56
N ALA A 81 -5.89 -0.33 15.79
CA ALA A 81 -6.71 -1.22 14.95
C ALA A 81 -7.19 -0.51 13.67
N ASN A 82 -6.27 0.09 12.89
CA ASN A 82 -6.56 0.83 11.66
C ASN A 82 -6.19 0.00 10.43
N VAL A 83 -7.18 -0.21 9.55
CA VAL A 83 -7.04 -1.07 8.36
C VAL A 83 -6.06 -0.47 7.35
N ASP A 84 -6.10 0.85 7.13
CA ASP A 84 -5.22 1.50 6.14
C ASP A 84 -3.75 1.46 6.59
N LEU A 85 -3.48 1.66 7.89
CA LEU A 85 -2.14 1.52 8.46
C LEU A 85 -1.64 0.07 8.37
N ALA A 86 -2.51 -0.91 8.65
CA ALA A 86 -2.16 -2.32 8.53
C ALA A 86 -1.82 -2.71 7.09
N LEU A 87 -2.65 -2.29 6.13
CA LEU A 87 -2.37 -2.51 4.70
C LEU A 87 -1.05 -1.85 4.29
N LYS A 88 -0.81 -0.61 4.73
CA LYS A 88 0.43 0.12 4.43
C LYS A 88 1.66 -0.59 5.00
N ALA A 89 1.57 -1.13 6.23
CA ALA A 89 2.66 -1.86 6.85
C ALA A 89 2.96 -3.19 6.12
N LEU A 90 1.91 -3.94 5.73
CA LEU A 90 2.06 -5.17 4.97
C LEU A 90 2.62 -4.90 3.56
N ASP A 91 2.16 -3.85 2.88
CA ASP A 91 2.71 -3.43 1.58
C ASP A 91 4.19 -3.01 1.68
N ALA A 92 4.60 -2.41 2.81
CA ALA A 92 5.99 -2.08 3.09
C ALA A 92 6.88 -3.31 3.37
N GLY A 93 6.28 -4.49 3.56
CA GLY A 93 6.97 -5.76 3.76
C GLY A 93 6.88 -6.33 5.17
N ALA A 94 5.99 -5.84 6.05
CA ALA A 94 5.73 -6.47 7.33
C ALA A 94 5.14 -7.88 7.16
N HIS A 95 5.55 -8.81 8.01
CA HIS A 95 5.16 -10.22 7.95
C HIS A 95 4.03 -10.57 8.92
N ALA A 96 3.78 -9.72 9.92
CA ALA A 96 2.66 -9.90 10.84
C ALA A 96 2.11 -8.55 11.33
N PHE A 97 0.83 -8.56 11.73
CA PHE A 97 0.16 -7.41 12.35
C PHE A 97 -0.59 -7.86 13.60
N VAL A 98 -0.07 -7.47 14.77
CA VAL A 98 -0.55 -7.84 16.09
C VAL A 98 -1.05 -6.61 16.82
N LEU A 99 -2.24 -6.70 17.40
CA LEU A 99 -2.82 -5.62 18.20
C LEU A 99 -2.36 -5.72 19.66
N LYS A 100 -1.85 -4.63 20.22
CA LYS A 100 -1.62 -4.45 21.67
C LYS A 100 -2.96 -4.57 22.42
N GLY A 101 -2.90 -5.01 23.68
CA GLY A 101 -4.09 -5.22 24.49
C GLY A 101 -4.86 -6.52 24.19
N ARG A 102 -4.32 -7.36 23.32
CA ARG A 102 -4.74 -8.75 23.13
C ARG A 102 -3.93 -9.68 24.02
N PRO A 103 -4.38 -10.93 24.23
CA PRO A 103 -3.57 -11.92 24.94
C PRO A 103 -2.15 -12.04 24.37
N SER A 104 -1.15 -12.28 25.21
CA SER A 104 0.24 -12.46 24.81
C SER A 104 0.45 -13.60 23.80
N GLU A 105 -0.45 -14.57 23.82
CA GLU A 105 -0.51 -15.72 22.91
C GLU A 105 -0.62 -15.28 21.46
N ASP A 106 -1.28 -14.14 21.16
CA ASP A 106 -1.35 -13.59 19.80
C ASP A 106 0.06 -13.21 19.29
N LEU A 107 0.90 -12.66 20.16
CA LEU A 107 2.28 -12.28 19.80
C LEU A 107 3.15 -13.53 19.59
N PHE A 108 3.05 -14.53 20.47
CA PHE A 108 3.74 -15.81 20.28
C PHE A 108 3.30 -16.53 19.02
N ALA A 109 1.99 -16.55 18.72
CA ALA A 109 1.47 -17.12 17.49
C ALA A 109 1.98 -16.38 16.24
N ALA A 110 2.07 -15.05 16.30
CA ALA A 110 2.64 -14.25 15.22
C ALA A 110 4.11 -14.59 14.98
N ILE A 111 4.91 -14.70 16.05
CA ILE A 111 6.33 -15.09 15.98
C ILE A 111 6.48 -16.48 15.36
N ALA A 112 5.67 -17.45 15.77
CA ALA A 112 5.69 -18.80 15.20
C ALA A 112 5.32 -18.80 13.71
N ALA A 113 4.27 -18.07 13.33
CA ALA A 113 3.82 -17.96 11.95
C ALA A 113 4.90 -17.33 11.04
N VAL A 114 5.51 -16.21 11.46
CA VAL A 114 6.54 -15.55 10.63
C VAL A 114 7.82 -16.37 10.50
N LYS A 115 8.17 -17.17 11.53
CA LYS A 115 9.27 -18.17 11.44
C LYS A 115 8.96 -19.26 10.42
N ALA A 116 7.69 -19.67 10.30
CA ALA A 116 7.24 -20.62 9.28
C ALA A 116 7.09 -19.99 7.87
N GLY A 117 7.31 -18.68 7.74
CA GLY A 117 7.10 -17.95 6.48
C GLY A 117 5.65 -17.61 6.19
N GLU A 118 4.78 -17.70 7.19
CA GLU A 118 3.35 -17.40 7.08
C GLU A 118 3.03 -15.98 7.52
N LEU A 119 1.99 -15.38 6.92
CA LEU A 119 1.45 -14.09 7.33
C LEU A 119 0.56 -14.28 8.55
N PHE A 120 0.71 -13.41 9.55
CA PHE A 120 -0.17 -13.40 10.71
C PHE A 120 -0.87 -12.06 10.90
N VAL A 121 -2.16 -12.12 11.24
CA VAL A 121 -2.96 -10.96 11.65
C VAL A 121 -3.78 -11.35 12.87
N SER A 122 -3.78 -10.51 13.91
CA SER A 122 -4.54 -10.77 15.14
C SER A 122 -5.96 -11.21 14.87
N PRO A 123 -6.46 -12.28 15.54
CA PRO A 123 -7.84 -12.72 15.44
C PRO A 123 -8.83 -11.58 15.72
N GLY A 124 -9.93 -11.53 14.96
CA GLY A 124 -10.92 -10.45 15.03
C GLY A 124 -10.57 -9.18 14.23
N PHE A 125 -9.30 -8.95 13.86
CA PHE A 125 -8.91 -7.87 12.96
C PHE A 125 -8.77 -8.35 11.51
N SER A 126 -8.49 -9.61 11.27
CA SER A 126 -8.31 -10.23 9.96
C SER A 126 -9.50 -10.01 9.01
N SER A 127 -10.74 -10.16 9.51
CA SER A 127 -11.96 -9.93 8.71
C SER A 127 -12.09 -8.46 8.25
N LYS A 128 -11.73 -7.51 9.12
CA LYS A 128 -11.71 -6.07 8.78
C LYS A 128 -10.64 -5.78 7.73
N LEU A 129 -9.47 -6.37 7.88
CA LEU A 129 -8.36 -6.22 6.95
C LEU A 129 -8.73 -6.78 5.55
N MET A 130 -9.34 -7.96 5.48
CA MET A 130 -9.82 -8.55 4.23
C MET A 130 -10.86 -7.68 3.52
N THR A 131 -11.76 -7.07 4.27
CA THR A 131 -12.74 -6.12 3.71
C THR A 131 -12.05 -4.87 3.17
N GLY A 132 -11.09 -4.32 3.90
CA GLY A 132 -10.28 -3.18 3.46
C GLY A 132 -9.50 -3.48 2.18
N PHE A 133 -8.87 -4.65 2.10
CA PHE A 133 -8.15 -5.10 0.91
C PHE A 133 -9.06 -5.20 -0.32
N ARG A 134 -10.25 -5.80 -0.17
CA ARG A 134 -11.25 -5.89 -1.25
C ARG A 134 -11.70 -4.51 -1.72
N ASN A 135 -11.96 -3.59 -0.79
CA ASN A 135 -12.37 -2.23 -1.10
C ASN A 135 -11.26 -1.45 -1.83
N ARG A 136 -10.00 -1.60 -1.40
CA ARG A 136 -8.83 -1.01 -2.07
C ARG A 136 -8.68 -1.54 -3.48
N SER A 137 -8.69 -2.87 -3.67
CA SER A 137 -8.62 -3.50 -4.99
C SER A 137 -9.75 -3.06 -5.93
N ARG A 138 -10.96 -2.87 -5.39
CA ARG A 138 -12.10 -2.35 -6.17
C ARG A 138 -11.86 -0.90 -6.59
N ARG A 139 -11.42 -0.03 -5.66
CA ARG A 139 -11.09 1.37 -5.96
C ARG A 139 -9.97 1.50 -7.00
N GLU A 140 -8.92 0.70 -6.89
CA GLU A 140 -7.84 0.66 -7.87
C GLU A 140 -8.30 0.22 -9.26
N LYS A 141 -9.19 -0.79 -9.33
CA LYS A 141 -9.82 -1.21 -10.59
C LYS A 141 -10.70 -0.11 -11.17
N GLU A 142 -11.50 0.56 -10.35
CA GLU A 142 -12.34 1.69 -10.76
C GLU A 142 -11.48 2.87 -11.26
N LEU A 143 -10.37 3.20 -10.59
CA LEU A 143 -9.42 4.23 -11.02
C LEU A 143 -8.70 3.84 -12.32
N LYS A 144 -8.27 2.58 -12.47
CA LYS A 144 -7.68 2.09 -13.72
C LYS A 144 -8.69 2.09 -14.86
N SER A 145 -9.95 1.75 -14.60
CA SER A 145 -11.00 1.75 -15.59
C SER A 145 -11.44 3.17 -16.01
N SER A 146 -11.21 4.18 -15.16
CA SER A 146 -11.51 5.59 -15.47
C SER A 146 -10.43 6.26 -16.32
N LYS A 147 -9.19 5.74 -16.34
CA LYS A 147 -8.13 6.28 -17.21
C LYS A 147 -8.34 5.83 -18.64
N LEU A 148 -8.36 6.79 -19.57
CA LEU A 148 -8.45 6.47 -20.99
C LEU A 148 -7.21 5.70 -21.45
N SER A 149 -7.40 4.61 -22.20
CA SER A 149 -6.31 3.89 -22.86
C SER A 149 -5.66 4.77 -23.93
N THR A 150 -4.45 4.43 -24.36
CA THR A 150 -3.73 5.15 -25.44
C THR A 150 -4.61 5.29 -26.68
N ARG A 151 -5.37 4.25 -27.03
CA ARG A 151 -6.25 4.27 -28.21
C ARG A 151 -7.47 5.17 -28.00
N GLU A 152 -8.06 5.17 -26.81
CA GLU A 152 -9.16 6.08 -26.46
C GLU A 152 -8.69 7.54 -26.47
N ILE A 153 -7.46 7.81 -25.99
CA ILE A 153 -6.86 9.16 -26.07
C ILE A 153 -6.72 9.62 -27.53
N GLN A 154 -6.19 8.78 -28.43
CA GLN A 154 -6.08 9.11 -29.85
C GLN A 154 -7.44 9.42 -30.49
N ILE A 155 -8.49 8.68 -30.13
CA ILE A 155 -9.85 8.94 -30.60
C ILE A 155 -10.35 10.28 -30.05
N VAL A 156 -10.14 10.57 -28.77
CA VAL A 156 -10.51 11.84 -28.13
C VAL A 156 -9.79 13.03 -28.80
N GLU A 157 -8.52 12.92 -29.15
CA GLU A 157 -7.80 13.95 -29.89
C GLU A 157 -8.46 14.24 -31.26
N CYS A 158 -8.82 13.19 -31.99
CA CYS A 158 -9.57 13.36 -33.24
C CYS A 158 -10.97 13.97 -33.01
N LEU A 159 -11.61 13.71 -31.84
CA LEU A 159 -12.88 14.35 -31.49
C LEU A 159 -12.72 15.85 -31.24
N PHE A 160 -11.63 16.29 -30.63
CA PHE A 160 -11.31 17.72 -30.45
C PHE A 160 -11.12 18.45 -31.78
N GLU A 161 -10.60 17.75 -32.79
CA GLU A 161 -10.50 18.28 -34.16
C GLU A 161 -11.84 18.26 -34.96
N GLY A 162 -12.93 17.81 -34.35
CA GLY A 162 -14.25 17.73 -34.95
C GLY A 162 -14.44 16.61 -35.97
N LYS A 163 -13.52 15.64 -36.08
CA LYS A 163 -13.57 14.55 -37.06
C LYS A 163 -14.74 13.61 -36.82
N SER A 164 -15.45 13.24 -37.90
CA SER A 164 -16.50 12.20 -37.89
C SER A 164 -15.92 10.81 -37.65
N ASN A 165 -16.74 9.80 -37.28
CA ASN A 165 -16.30 8.43 -37.11
C ASN A 165 -15.57 7.84 -38.32
N LYS A 166 -15.98 8.23 -39.52
CA LYS A 166 -15.37 7.83 -40.78
C LYS A 166 -13.96 8.43 -40.96
N GLU A 167 -13.80 9.71 -40.59
CA GLU A 167 -12.50 10.38 -40.63
C GLU A 167 -11.56 9.88 -39.55
N ILE A 168 -12.05 9.61 -38.33
CA ILE A 168 -11.28 8.97 -37.25
C ILE A 168 -10.84 7.58 -37.69
N ALA A 169 -11.73 6.80 -38.31
CA ALA A 169 -11.41 5.46 -38.79
C ALA A 169 -10.24 5.50 -39.78
N ARG A 170 -10.29 6.45 -40.75
CA ARG A 170 -9.19 6.65 -41.70
C ARG A 170 -7.90 7.12 -41.05
N ALA A 171 -7.98 8.09 -40.13
CA ALA A 171 -6.81 8.64 -39.44
C ALA A 171 -6.08 7.62 -38.55
N LEU A 172 -6.80 6.64 -38.01
CA LEU A 172 -6.27 5.66 -37.08
C LEU A 172 -6.10 4.26 -37.67
N ASP A 173 -6.35 4.11 -38.99
CA ASP A 173 -6.31 2.83 -39.70
C ASP A 173 -7.22 1.77 -39.07
N LEU A 174 -8.50 2.14 -38.87
CA LEU A 174 -9.53 1.28 -38.29
C LEU A 174 -10.81 1.27 -39.14
N SER A 175 -11.70 0.31 -38.82
CA SER A 175 -13.04 0.33 -39.41
C SER A 175 -13.94 1.35 -38.67
N GLU A 176 -14.92 1.91 -39.40
CA GLU A 176 -15.94 2.79 -38.78
C GLU A 176 -16.73 2.06 -37.69
N LYS A 177 -16.97 0.76 -37.86
CA LYS A 177 -17.61 -0.11 -36.87
C LYS A 177 -16.79 -0.16 -35.57
N THR A 178 -15.46 -0.25 -35.68
CA THR A 178 -14.54 -0.23 -34.54
C THR A 178 -14.61 1.11 -33.82
N ILE A 179 -14.64 2.22 -34.53
CA ILE A 179 -14.77 3.55 -33.92
C ILE A 179 -16.10 3.70 -33.19
N LYS A 180 -17.22 3.22 -33.76
CA LYS A 180 -18.52 3.22 -33.07
C LYS A 180 -18.48 2.45 -31.77
N HIS A 181 -17.77 1.32 -31.73
CA HIS A 181 -17.57 0.53 -30.51
C HIS A 181 -16.75 1.32 -29.45
N TYR A 182 -15.64 1.93 -29.87
CA TYR A 182 -14.85 2.81 -28.98
C TYR A 182 -15.66 4.00 -28.46
N MET A 183 -16.50 4.61 -29.27
CA MET A 183 -17.38 5.69 -28.84
C MET A 183 -18.37 5.25 -27.76
N THR A 184 -18.98 4.07 -27.92
CA THR A 184 -19.85 3.49 -26.89
C THR A 184 -19.09 3.23 -25.59
N ASN A 185 -17.89 2.67 -25.67
CA ASN A 185 -17.04 2.42 -24.50
C ASN A 185 -16.63 3.73 -23.82
N LEU A 186 -16.25 4.76 -24.58
CA LEU A 186 -15.91 6.08 -24.05
C LEU A 186 -17.09 6.72 -23.33
N MET A 187 -18.29 6.68 -23.91
CA MET A 187 -19.50 7.21 -23.26
C MET A 187 -19.79 6.50 -21.94
N ASN A 188 -19.69 5.17 -21.91
CA ASN A 188 -19.88 4.38 -20.70
C ASN A 188 -18.82 4.69 -19.65
N LYS A 189 -17.55 4.78 -20.06
CA LYS A 189 -16.39 5.02 -19.20
C LYS A 189 -16.42 6.40 -18.56
N LEU A 190 -16.78 7.42 -19.34
CA LEU A 190 -16.90 8.81 -18.89
C LEU A 190 -18.27 9.11 -18.24
N LYS A 191 -19.19 8.13 -18.22
CA LYS A 191 -20.55 8.25 -17.69
C LYS A 191 -21.35 9.37 -18.35
N VAL A 192 -21.23 9.49 -19.67
CA VAL A 192 -21.89 10.50 -20.51
C VAL A 192 -22.75 9.84 -21.58
N LYS A 193 -23.71 10.59 -22.15
CA LYS A 193 -24.73 10.05 -23.05
C LYS A 193 -24.57 10.48 -24.51
N SER A 194 -23.69 11.42 -24.79
CA SER A 194 -23.52 11.97 -26.14
C SER A 194 -22.05 12.19 -26.50
N ARG A 195 -21.77 12.24 -27.81
CA ARG A 195 -20.43 12.55 -28.33
C ARG A 195 -19.92 13.92 -27.83
N LEU A 196 -20.79 14.92 -27.77
CA LEU A 196 -20.44 16.26 -27.29
C LEU A 196 -20.02 16.19 -25.82
N GLU A 197 -20.73 15.43 -25.01
CA GLU A 197 -20.39 15.22 -23.59
C GLU A 197 -19.07 14.47 -23.42
N VAL A 198 -18.70 13.55 -24.32
CA VAL A 198 -17.37 12.93 -24.33
C VAL A 198 -16.29 13.99 -24.50
N VAL A 199 -16.45 14.91 -25.45
CA VAL A 199 -15.50 16.01 -25.69
C VAL A 199 -15.38 16.91 -24.47
N LEU A 200 -16.51 17.33 -23.88
CA LEU A 200 -16.51 18.19 -22.68
C LEU A 200 -15.87 17.50 -21.46
N ALA A 201 -16.22 16.25 -21.23
CA ALA A 201 -15.63 15.47 -20.13
C ALA A 201 -14.11 15.27 -20.28
N ALA A 202 -13.67 14.94 -21.50
CA ALA A 202 -12.25 14.78 -21.79
C ALA A 202 -11.48 16.11 -21.68
N GLN A 203 -12.09 17.22 -22.07
CA GLN A 203 -11.51 18.57 -21.92
C GLN A 203 -11.37 18.96 -20.45
N ALA A 204 -12.35 18.62 -19.60
CA ALA A 204 -12.28 18.85 -18.16
C ALA A 204 -11.13 18.03 -17.50
N MET A 205 -10.95 16.77 -17.92
CA MET A 205 -9.84 15.92 -17.46
C MET A 205 -8.47 16.48 -17.84
N ARG A 206 -8.36 17.13 -19.01
CA ARG A 206 -7.11 17.76 -19.48
C ARG A 206 -6.75 19.03 -18.71
N LYS A 207 -7.74 19.72 -18.13
CA LYS A 207 -7.55 20.96 -17.36
C LYS A 207 -7.21 20.75 -15.89
N GLN A 208 -7.29 19.51 -15.37
CA GLN A 208 -6.79 19.16 -14.05
C GLN A 208 -5.33 18.68 -14.19
N PRO A 209 -4.32 19.51 -13.86
CA PRO A 209 -2.94 19.02 -13.78
C PRO A 209 -2.89 17.96 -12.69
N SER A 210 -2.18 16.87 -12.96
CA SER A 210 -1.79 15.90 -11.95
C SER A 210 -1.06 16.64 -10.82
N GLU A 211 -1.68 16.73 -9.63
CA GLU A 211 -0.99 17.12 -8.39
C GLU A 211 -0.05 15.99 -7.94
N ALA A 212 0.95 15.73 -8.73
CA ALA A 212 2.01 14.79 -8.37
C ALA A 212 3.27 15.18 -9.13
N GLN A 213 3.86 16.34 -8.79
CA GLN A 213 5.30 16.65 -8.95
C GLN A 213 5.49 18.12 -8.50
N LEU A 214 5.69 18.31 -7.19
CA LEU A 214 6.50 19.45 -6.73
C LEU A 214 7.93 18.94 -6.73
N PRO A 215 8.84 19.51 -7.52
CA PRO A 215 10.26 19.34 -7.25
C PRO A 215 10.59 20.22 -6.05
N ASP A 216 11.13 19.60 -5.00
CA ASP A 216 11.96 20.33 -4.04
C ASP A 216 13.14 20.89 -4.82
N ASP A 217 13.13 22.20 -4.98
CA ASP A 217 14.34 22.93 -5.30
C ASP A 217 14.36 24.24 -4.48
N GLN A 218 15.51 24.41 -3.80
CA GLN A 218 16.09 25.63 -3.24
C GLN A 218 15.81 26.02 -1.76
N ALA A 219 16.75 25.78 -0.98
CA ALA A 219 17.75 26.64 -0.28
C ALA A 219 18.12 26.04 1.05
#